data_f04b10f191e4df9ff854b8487232f939
#
_entry.id   f04b10f191e4df9ff854b8487232f939
#
_cell.length_a   1.000
_cell.length_b   1.000
_cell.length_c   1.000
_cell.angle_alpha   90.00
_cell.angle_beta   90.00
_cell.angle_gamma   90.00
#
_symmetry.space_group_name_H-M   'P 1'
#
loop_
_entity.id
_entity.type
_entity.pdbx_description
1 polymer ?
#
loop_
_entity_poly.entity_id
_entity_poly.type
_entity_poly.pdbx_seq_one_letter_code
_entity_poly.pdbx_strand_id
1 'polypeptide(L)'
;PATGWTDNYTAEEIANAKTYNHFNSIKRTGLIHNHNVSMTAGSENFKFYASLNYFDQKSILKTTDLQRFSGRFNMEARFNRRLKLNLNSMYTIMNADNPSSGHWRANANEANQTNAALYFSPRLPLTDENGDLTLPENALTANPLKFSYMKDKTTTKRLMFAPNLELQILPFLKANMQLSVDRTDEMRDVFSPEKARLAKQIQKNFGGYSSTYNNNYGVEEYLTLDKMFGRKHRLNAVVGTGYYKTSGNNFSVTAFNFPTDALENNYLQITSDVSQTLYNSGRWERNKLSFFGRLNYSYMDRYTIGATFRNDGSSVFAENHKWGWFPGVSAAWTISEENFMKNATWVNFLKLRAGVGTSGNESILTGGNYSLTTYGT
;
A
#
# COMPACT_ATOMS: atom_id res chain seq x y z
N PRO A 1 41.38 -25.95 10.54
CA PRO A 1 42.07 -24.68 10.59
C PRO A 1 41.85 -23.98 9.24
N ALA A 2 41.08 -22.89 9.24
CA ALA A 2 40.91 -22.04 8.06
C ALA A 2 42.21 -21.24 7.88
N THR A 3 43.08 -21.77 7.06
CA THR A 3 44.30 -21.06 6.58
C THR A 3 43.89 -20.11 5.49
N GLY A 4 43.86 -18.82 5.77
CA GLY A 4 43.61 -17.81 4.75
C GLY A 4 43.34 -16.40 5.22
N TRP A 5 43.30 -16.14 6.51
CA TRP A 5 43.30 -14.79 7.05
C TRP A 5 44.78 -14.38 7.31
N THR A 6 45.34 -13.65 6.41
CA THR A 6 46.57 -12.89 6.73
C THR A 6 46.16 -11.77 7.66
N ASP A 7 46.69 -11.74 8.87
CA ASP A 7 46.56 -10.60 9.77
C ASP A 7 47.20 -9.39 9.05
N ASN A 8 46.37 -8.57 8.43
CA ASN A 8 46.81 -7.37 7.70
C ASN A 8 47.30 -6.25 8.66
N TYR A 9 47.34 -6.54 9.96
CA TYR A 9 47.68 -5.58 11.01
C TYR A 9 48.62 -6.15 12.04
N THR A 10 49.53 -5.32 12.49
CA THR A 10 50.46 -5.67 13.57
C THR A 10 49.74 -5.69 14.93
N ALA A 11 50.29 -6.40 15.90
CA ALA A 11 49.72 -6.43 17.26
C ALA A 11 49.67 -5.01 17.88
N GLU A 12 50.60 -4.13 17.54
CA GLU A 12 50.62 -2.75 18.00
C GLU A 12 49.51 -1.91 17.36
N GLU A 13 49.24 -2.08 16.07
CA GLU A 13 48.12 -1.44 15.38
C GLU A 13 46.78 -1.89 15.97
N ILE A 14 46.64 -3.18 16.28
CA ILE A 14 45.43 -3.72 16.94
C ILE A 14 45.26 -3.14 18.34
N ALA A 15 46.32 -3.07 19.14
CA ALA A 15 46.28 -2.55 20.50
C ALA A 15 45.94 -1.06 20.58
N ASN A 16 46.37 -0.27 19.57
CA ASN A 16 46.17 1.17 19.51
C ASN A 16 44.96 1.58 18.62
N ALA A 17 44.22 0.61 18.06
CA ALA A 17 43.13 0.89 17.17
C ALA A 17 41.98 1.63 17.86
N LYS A 18 41.66 2.81 17.36
CA LYS A 18 40.40 3.48 17.72
C LYS A 18 39.25 2.79 16.99
N THR A 19 38.17 2.48 17.71
CA THR A 19 36.97 1.89 17.13
C THR A 19 35.78 2.84 17.23
N TYR A 20 35.01 2.92 16.17
CA TYR A 20 33.85 3.81 16.05
C TYR A 20 32.58 3.00 15.91
N ASN A 21 31.56 3.34 16.67
CA ASN A 21 30.22 2.78 16.50
C ASN A 21 29.40 3.67 15.56
N HIS A 22 29.45 3.37 14.28
CA HIS A 22 28.80 4.18 13.25
C HIS A 22 27.27 4.15 13.32
N PHE A 23 26.69 3.06 13.85
CA PHE A 23 25.26 2.97 14.05
C PHE A 23 24.74 4.02 15.06
N ASN A 24 25.52 4.33 16.09
CA ASN A 24 25.17 5.39 17.02
C ASN A 24 25.14 6.78 16.37
N SER A 25 25.95 7.02 15.33
CA SER A 25 26.03 8.32 14.65
C SER A 25 24.80 8.64 13.82
N ILE A 26 24.10 7.62 13.32
CA ILE A 26 22.93 7.79 12.45
C ILE A 26 21.60 7.75 13.20
N LYS A 27 21.58 7.34 14.44
CA LYS A 27 20.36 7.23 15.23
C LYS A 27 20.10 8.44 16.12
N ARG A 28 18.83 8.62 16.45
CA ARG A 28 18.31 9.58 17.44
C ARG A 28 17.17 8.94 18.23
N THR A 29 16.73 9.61 19.28
CA THR A 29 15.43 9.28 19.89
C THR A 29 14.32 9.65 18.92
N GLY A 30 13.52 8.67 18.52
CA GLY A 30 12.35 8.90 17.69
C GLY A 30 11.21 9.50 18.54
N LEU A 31 10.40 10.35 17.92
CA LEU A 31 9.25 10.97 18.54
C LEU A 31 8.03 10.82 17.62
N ILE A 32 6.89 10.45 18.20
CA ILE A 32 5.63 10.33 17.46
C ILE A 32 4.59 11.24 18.11
N HIS A 33 3.97 12.07 17.28
CA HIS A 33 2.79 12.85 17.63
C HIS A 33 1.61 12.39 16.80
N ASN A 34 0.47 12.17 17.43
CA ASN A 34 -0.78 11.81 16.77
C ASN A 34 -1.93 12.58 17.40
N HIS A 35 -2.50 13.49 16.63
CA HIS A 35 -3.61 14.35 17.04
C HIS A 35 -4.83 14.01 16.20
N ASN A 36 -5.93 13.72 16.85
CA ASN A 36 -7.20 13.41 16.19
C ASN A 36 -8.32 14.25 16.81
N VAL A 37 -9.08 14.90 15.94
CA VAL A 37 -10.32 15.58 16.31
C VAL A 37 -11.44 14.98 15.50
N SER A 38 -12.53 14.59 16.16
CA SER A 38 -13.68 14.02 15.46
C SER A 38 -14.99 14.57 16.02
N MET A 39 -15.98 14.60 15.15
CA MET A 39 -17.33 15.03 15.46
C MET A 39 -18.33 14.03 14.89
N THR A 40 -19.31 13.68 15.69
CA THR A 40 -20.49 12.90 15.28
C THR A 40 -21.72 13.70 15.62
N ALA A 41 -22.59 13.87 14.64
CA ALA A 41 -23.87 14.51 14.86
C ALA A 41 -24.93 13.90 13.94
N GLY A 42 -26.20 14.13 14.26
CA GLY A 42 -27.28 13.69 13.39
C GLY A 42 -28.66 13.74 14.00
N SER A 43 -29.59 13.41 13.15
CA SER A 43 -31.02 13.21 13.42
C SER A 43 -31.45 11.84 12.92
N GLU A 44 -32.77 11.55 12.97
CA GLU A 44 -33.31 10.31 12.39
C GLU A 44 -33.00 10.16 10.88
N ASN A 45 -33.03 11.27 10.16
CA ASN A 45 -32.87 11.29 8.69
C ASN A 45 -31.48 11.63 8.20
N PHE A 46 -30.63 12.17 9.07
CA PHE A 46 -29.28 12.58 8.68
C PHE A 46 -28.31 12.32 9.81
N LYS A 47 -27.25 11.56 9.53
CA LYS A 47 -26.16 11.30 10.47
C LYS A 47 -24.85 11.49 9.75
N PHE A 48 -23.88 12.07 10.45
CA PHE A 48 -22.53 12.16 9.90
C PHE A 48 -21.47 11.98 10.97
N TYR A 49 -20.30 11.56 10.50
CA TYR A 49 -19.04 11.51 11.22
C TYR A 49 -18.01 12.25 10.40
N ALA A 50 -17.33 13.20 11.01
CA ALA A 50 -16.19 13.89 10.43
C ALA A 50 -14.99 13.77 11.36
N SER A 51 -13.79 13.56 10.82
CA SER A 51 -12.57 13.58 11.60
C SER A 51 -11.40 14.14 10.81
N LEU A 52 -10.50 14.82 11.54
CA LEU A 52 -9.20 15.29 11.06
C LEU A 52 -8.12 14.64 11.91
N ASN A 53 -7.10 14.12 11.27
CA ASN A 53 -5.96 13.51 11.94
C ASN A 53 -4.66 14.11 11.40
N TYR A 54 -3.79 14.51 12.31
CA TYR A 54 -2.40 14.87 12.05
C TYR A 54 -1.48 13.87 12.74
N PHE A 55 -0.59 13.27 11.98
CA PHE A 55 0.41 12.34 12.46
C PHE A 55 1.80 12.82 12.02
N ASP A 56 2.72 12.94 12.94
CA ASP A 56 4.13 13.28 12.71
C ASP A 56 5.02 12.27 13.43
N GLN A 57 5.88 11.61 12.69
CA GLN A 57 6.82 10.62 13.17
C GLN A 57 8.25 11.01 12.79
N LYS A 58 9.06 11.30 13.79
CA LYS A 58 10.51 11.32 13.68
C LYS A 58 11.04 9.92 13.95
N SER A 59 11.62 9.30 12.93
CA SER A 59 12.19 7.94 13.07
C SER A 59 13.43 7.93 13.97
N ILE A 60 13.81 6.75 14.41
CA ILE A 60 15.09 6.51 15.08
C ILE A 60 16.29 6.79 14.17
N LEU A 61 16.13 6.74 12.85
CA LEU A 61 17.14 7.20 11.89
C LEU A 61 16.97 8.69 11.66
N LYS A 62 18.08 9.45 11.71
CA LYS A 62 18.06 10.92 11.64
C LYS A 62 17.46 11.49 10.35
N THR A 63 17.50 10.73 9.27
CA THR A 63 17.10 11.16 7.93
C THR A 63 15.72 10.66 7.51
N THR A 64 15.04 9.90 8.38
CA THR A 64 13.76 9.28 8.03
C THR A 64 12.63 9.89 8.86
N ASP A 65 11.72 10.57 8.22
CA ASP A 65 10.58 11.26 8.81
C ASP A 65 9.30 10.96 8.03
N LEU A 66 8.17 11.03 8.70
CA LEU A 66 6.87 10.87 8.07
C LEU A 66 5.85 11.81 8.69
N GLN A 67 5.17 12.57 7.84
CA GLN A 67 4.04 13.42 8.21
C GLN A 67 2.81 13.02 7.42
N ARG A 68 1.67 12.91 8.08
CA ARG A 68 0.41 12.55 7.42
C ARG A 68 -0.75 13.41 7.95
N PHE A 69 -1.45 14.01 7.00
CA PHE A 69 -2.74 14.63 7.20
C PHE A 69 -3.84 13.73 6.64
N SER A 70 -4.89 13.45 7.41
CA SER A 70 -6.04 12.68 6.94
C SER A 70 -7.34 13.36 7.36
N GLY A 71 -8.23 13.55 6.40
CA GLY A 71 -9.63 13.95 6.62
C GLY A 71 -10.58 12.81 6.25
N ARG A 72 -11.54 12.51 7.11
CA ARG A 72 -12.59 11.51 6.86
C ARG A 72 -13.95 12.17 7.04
N PHE A 73 -14.87 11.85 6.12
CA PHE A 73 -16.26 12.23 6.21
C PHE A 73 -17.15 11.05 5.82
N ASN A 74 -17.99 10.61 6.75
CA ASN A 74 -18.98 9.57 6.51
C ASN A 74 -20.36 10.15 6.78
N MET A 75 -21.34 9.80 5.96
CA MET A 75 -22.67 10.33 6.03
C MET A 75 -23.70 9.24 5.75
N GLU A 76 -24.80 9.24 6.51
CA GLU A 76 -26.04 8.54 6.20
C GLU A 76 -27.13 9.59 6.04
N ALA A 77 -27.79 9.63 4.87
CA ALA A 77 -28.92 10.51 4.59
C ALA A 77 -30.13 9.70 4.11
N ARG A 78 -31.26 9.85 4.80
CA ARG A 78 -32.56 9.28 4.41
C ARG A 78 -33.40 10.39 3.81
N PHE A 79 -33.54 10.40 2.49
CA PHE A 79 -34.34 11.41 1.81
C PHE A 79 -35.84 11.17 2.02
N ASN A 80 -36.24 9.91 2.14
CA ASN A 80 -37.58 9.48 2.48
C ASN A 80 -37.56 8.02 3.00
N ARG A 81 -38.74 7.43 3.21
CA ARG A 81 -38.86 6.04 3.70
C ARG A 81 -38.27 4.98 2.76
N ARG A 82 -38.01 5.31 1.50
CA ARG A 82 -37.51 4.37 0.48
C ARG A 82 -36.10 4.65 0.00
N LEU A 83 -35.63 5.88 0.11
CA LEU A 83 -34.35 6.29 -0.47
C LEU A 83 -33.36 6.70 0.62
N LYS A 84 -32.22 6.03 0.64
CA LYS A 84 -31.13 6.24 1.58
C LYS A 84 -29.81 6.34 0.84
N LEU A 85 -28.96 7.30 1.20
CA LEU A 85 -27.59 7.45 0.76
C LEU A 85 -26.64 7.21 1.93
N ASN A 86 -25.67 6.33 1.73
CA ASN A 86 -24.51 6.20 2.60
C ASN A 86 -23.30 6.70 1.83
N LEU A 87 -22.50 7.57 2.44
CA LEU A 87 -21.26 8.07 1.86
C LEU A 87 -20.11 7.77 2.82
N ASN A 88 -19.05 7.17 2.29
CA ASN A 88 -17.77 7.06 2.96
C ASN A 88 -16.71 7.77 2.13
N SER A 89 -15.99 8.70 2.73
CA SER A 89 -14.91 9.42 2.05
C SER A 89 -13.72 9.65 2.97
N MET A 90 -12.53 9.59 2.38
CA MET A 90 -11.27 9.89 3.07
C MET A 90 -10.30 10.53 2.09
N TYR A 91 -9.64 11.57 2.55
CA TYR A 91 -8.51 12.15 1.84
C TYR A 91 -7.29 12.18 2.74
N THR A 92 -6.15 11.77 2.20
CA THR A 92 -4.87 11.70 2.93
C THR A 92 -3.78 12.35 2.10
N ILE A 93 -2.96 13.17 2.76
CA ILE A 93 -1.68 13.65 2.25
C ILE A 93 -0.60 13.11 3.19
N MET A 94 0.40 12.44 2.63
CA MET A 94 1.53 11.88 3.35
C MET A 94 2.82 12.38 2.73
N ASN A 95 3.69 12.96 3.54
CA ASN A 95 5.05 13.35 3.17
C ASN A 95 6.03 12.46 3.93
N ALA A 96 6.91 11.80 3.20
CA ALA A 96 7.94 10.95 3.76
C ALA A 96 9.32 11.40 3.26
N ASP A 97 10.25 11.58 4.19
CA ASP A 97 11.67 11.71 3.91
C ASP A 97 12.31 10.35 4.18
N ASN A 98 12.93 9.75 3.18
CA ASN A 98 13.54 8.42 3.32
C ASN A 98 14.76 8.24 2.42
N PRO A 99 15.83 9.02 2.60
CA PRO A 99 17.06 8.91 1.80
C PRO A 99 17.80 7.58 2.00
N SER A 100 17.27 6.70 2.85
CA SER A 100 17.81 5.37 3.06
C SER A 100 17.28 4.32 2.08
N SER A 101 16.27 4.63 1.29
CA SER A 101 15.74 3.71 0.28
C SER A 101 16.66 3.71 -0.94
N GLY A 102 17.40 2.63 -1.12
CA GLY A 102 18.45 2.44 -2.08
C GLY A 102 18.25 3.09 -3.44
N HIS A 103 19.31 3.72 -3.94
CA HIS A 103 19.33 4.38 -5.23
C HIS A 103 19.69 3.38 -6.33
N TRP A 104 19.25 3.61 -7.50
CA TRP A 104 19.18 2.84 -8.74
C TRP A 104 20.43 2.06 -9.18
N ARG A 105 21.59 2.25 -8.51
CA ARG A 105 22.84 1.52 -8.77
C ARG A 105 23.61 1.17 -7.50
N ALA A 106 23.00 1.27 -6.34
CA ALA A 106 23.66 0.92 -5.09
C ALA A 106 23.75 -0.60 -4.92
N ASN A 107 24.92 -1.08 -4.52
CA ASN A 107 25.09 -2.45 -4.05
C ASN A 107 24.25 -2.68 -2.77
N ALA A 108 23.94 -3.91 -2.45
CA ALA A 108 23.13 -4.26 -1.27
C ALA A 108 23.65 -3.63 0.04
N ASN A 109 24.96 -3.47 0.18
CA ASN A 109 25.61 -2.89 1.37
C ASN A 109 25.54 -1.36 1.41
N GLU A 110 25.16 -0.72 0.30
CA GLU A 110 25.00 0.73 0.16
C GLU A 110 23.53 1.15 0.06
N ALA A 111 22.64 0.16 -0.01
CA ALA A 111 21.22 0.36 -0.35
C ALA A 111 20.47 1.22 0.66
N ASN A 112 20.94 1.28 1.91
CA ASN A 112 20.30 2.08 2.95
C ASN A 112 21.33 2.49 4.03
N GLN A 113 20.96 3.50 4.81
CA GLN A 113 21.81 4.09 5.86
C GLN A 113 22.22 3.06 6.92
N THR A 114 21.33 2.13 7.27
CA THR A 114 21.61 1.10 8.28
C THR A 114 22.69 0.14 7.79
N ASN A 115 22.54 -0.38 6.57
CA ASN A 115 23.56 -1.25 5.99
C ASN A 115 24.91 -0.52 5.86
N ALA A 116 24.89 0.73 5.39
CA ALA A 116 26.10 1.54 5.33
C ALA A 116 26.79 1.65 6.70
N ALA A 117 26.03 1.87 7.79
CA ALA A 117 26.59 1.97 9.13
C ALA A 117 27.14 0.65 9.70
N LEU A 118 26.59 -0.50 9.24
CA LEU A 118 27.04 -1.82 9.67
C LEU A 118 28.29 -2.30 8.91
N TYR A 119 28.43 -1.92 7.65
CA TYR A 119 29.52 -2.38 6.77
C TYR A 119 30.67 -1.39 6.65
N PHE A 120 30.50 -0.12 7.06
CA PHE A 120 31.61 0.84 7.07
C PHE A 120 32.65 0.43 8.11
N SER A 121 33.94 0.55 7.74
CA SER A 121 35.05 0.13 8.60
C SER A 121 34.98 0.81 9.99
N PRO A 122 34.92 0.06 11.09
CA PRO A 122 34.88 0.64 12.45
C PRO A 122 36.18 1.33 12.85
N ARG A 123 37.23 1.21 12.04
CA ARG A 123 38.53 1.86 12.27
C ARG A 123 38.58 3.28 11.74
N LEU A 124 37.73 3.62 10.79
CA LEU A 124 37.69 4.91 10.15
C LEU A 124 36.69 5.85 10.84
N PRO A 125 37.05 7.11 11.09
CA PRO A 125 36.09 8.12 11.47
C PRO A 125 35.15 8.40 10.29
N LEU A 126 33.93 8.91 10.55
CA LEU A 126 32.98 9.25 9.49
C LEU A 126 33.34 10.52 8.72
N THR A 127 34.14 11.40 9.33
CA THR A 127 34.66 12.62 8.71
C THR A 127 36.16 12.71 8.95
N ASP A 128 36.88 13.27 7.99
CA ASP A 128 38.28 13.61 8.11
C ASP A 128 38.50 14.89 8.93
N GLU A 129 39.74 15.35 9.02
CA GLU A 129 40.16 16.55 9.76
C GLU A 129 39.57 17.84 9.15
N ASN A 130 39.21 17.84 7.87
CA ASN A 130 38.58 18.96 7.16
C ASN A 130 37.06 18.96 7.29
N GLY A 131 36.48 17.91 7.90
CA GLY A 131 35.02 17.72 8.01
C GLY A 131 34.39 17.10 6.76
N ASP A 132 35.19 16.63 5.81
CA ASP A 132 34.69 15.89 4.65
C ASP A 132 34.40 14.44 4.98
N LEU A 133 33.49 13.81 4.23
CA LEU A 133 33.17 12.42 4.45
C LEU A 133 34.35 11.51 4.16
N THR A 134 34.78 10.72 5.16
CA THR A 134 35.80 9.71 4.97
C THR A 134 35.34 8.69 3.93
N LEU A 135 36.20 8.43 2.95
CA LEU A 135 35.93 7.43 1.92
C LEU A 135 36.08 6.00 2.49
N PRO A 136 35.22 5.08 2.08
CA PRO A 136 35.34 3.69 2.51
C PRO A 136 36.57 3.00 1.91
N GLU A 137 37.16 2.09 2.66
CA GLU A 137 38.27 1.23 2.19
C GLU A 137 37.79 0.28 1.07
N ASN A 138 36.52 -0.13 1.12
CA ASN A 138 35.92 -1.00 0.14
C ASN A 138 34.89 -0.23 -0.70
N ALA A 139 34.99 -0.37 -2.01
CA ALA A 139 34.09 0.25 -2.97
C ALA A 139 32.62 -0.25 -2.89
N LEU A 140 32.38 -1.35 -2.17
CA LEU A 140 31.06 -1.93 -1.98
C LEU A 140 30.35 -1.40 -0.73
N THR A 141 30.97 -0.46 -0.01
CA THR A 141 30.40 0.16 1.19
C THR A 141 30.27 1.67 0.99
N ALA A 142 29.45 2.30 1.80
CA ALA A 142 29.24 3.74 1.79
C ALA A 142 29.43 4.32 3.18
N ASN A 143 29.87 5.58 3.26
CA ASN A 143 29.83 6.32 4.50
C ASN A 143 28.36 6.58 4.88
N PRO A 144 27.89 6.15 6.09
CA PRO A 144 26.50 6.29 6.47
C PRO A 144 26.01 7.74 6.60
N LEU A 145 26.90 8.71 6.80
CA LEU A 145 26.54 10.12 6.86
C LEU A 145 26.16 10.70 5.49
N LYS A 146 26.53 10.06 4.37
CA LYS A 146 26.15 10.54 3.04
C LYS A 146 24.64 10.76 2.90
N PHE A 147 23.84 9.88 3.54
CA PHE A 147 22.37 9.95 3.49
C PHE A 147 21.80 11.23 4.13
N SER A 148 22.57 11.87 5.02
CA SER A 148 22.17 13.15 5.63
C SER A 148 22.29 14.34 4.66
N TYR A 149 23.02 14.18 3.58
CA TYR A 149 23.16 15.19 2.53
C TYR A 149 22.23 14.96 1.34
N MET A 150 21.61 13.79 1.28
CA MET A 150 20.71 13.43 0.20
C MET A 150 19.28 13.91 0.49
N LYS A 151 18.60 14.31 -0.56
CA LYS A 151 17.17 14.57 -0.58
C LYS A 151 16.46 13.35 -1.16
N ASP A 152 15.43 12.85 -0.50
CA ASP A 152 14.56 11.80 -1.02
C ASP A 152 13.18 11.96 -0.39
N LYS A 153 12.37 12.81 -1.02
CA LYS A 153 11.05 13.21 -0.52
C LYS A 153 9.97 12.55 -1.36
N THR A 154 9.08 11.84 -0.72
CA THR A 154 7.89 11.26 -1.35
C THR A 154 6.65 11.91 -0.78
N THR A 155 5.83 12.50 -1.66
CA THR A 155 4.50 12.99 -1.33
C THR A 155 3.46 12.06 -1.95
N THR A 156 2.63 11.44 -1.10
CA THR A 156 1.51 10.59 -1.52
C THR A 156 0.19 11.26 -1.17
N LYS A 157 -0.69 11.42 -2.15
CA LYS A 157 -2.07 11.90 -1.98
C LYS A 157 -3.03 10.78 -2.32
N ARG A 158 -3.97 10.48 -1.43
CA ARG A 158 -4.96 9.43 -1.66
C ARG A 158 -6.36 9.94 -1.39
N LEU A 159 -7.24 9.74 -2.36
CA LEU A 159 -8.67 9.99 -2.26
C LEU A 159 -9.42 8.66 -2.30
N MET A 160 -10.22 8.40 -1.28
CA MET A 160 -11.23 7.35 -1.27
C MET A 160 -12.61 7.99 -1.20
N PHE A 161 -13.50 7.59 -2.11
CA PHE A 161 -14.87 8.09 -2.17
C PHE A 161 -15.80 6.94 -2.57
N ALA A 162 -16.75 6.59 -1.69
CA ALA A 162 -17.59 5.43 -1.85
C ALA A 162 -19.05 5.71 -1.41
N PRO A 163 -19.87 6.34 -2.28
CA PRO A 163 -21.29 6.47 -2.06
C PRO A 163 -22.02 5.15 -2.37
N ASN A 164 -23.01 4.84 -1.56
CA ASN A 164 -23.96 3.76 -1.78
C ASN A 164 -25.39 4.30 -1.68
N LEU A 165 -26.15 4.16 -2.77
CA LEU A 165 -27.55 4.52 -2.85
C LEU A 165 -28.41 3.27 -2.67
N GLU A 166 -29.27 3.26 -1.66
CA GLU A 166 -30.20 2.19 -1.35
C GLU A 166 -31.62 2.65 -1.64
N LEU A 167 -32.33 1.91 -2.48
CA LEU A 167 -33.76 2.10 -2.79
C LEU A 167 -34.59 0.92 -2.27
N GLN A 168 -35.48 1.16 -1.32
CA GLN A 168 -36.45 0.18 -0.85
C GLN A 168 -37.58 0.06 -1.86
N ILE A 169 -37.59 -1.01 -2.68
CA ILE A 169 -38.59 -1.26 -3.70
C ILE A 169 -39.87 -1.83 -3.04
N LEU A 170 -39.68 -2.89 -2.24
CA LEU A 170 -40.72 -3.55 -1.44
C LEU A 170 -40.21 -3.72 -0.02
N PRO A 171 -41.04 -3.98 0.99
CA PRO A 171 -40.59 -4.17 2.37
C PRO A 171 -39.48 -5.21 2.56
N PHE A 172 -39.39 -6.17 1.64
CA PHE A 172 -38.42 -7.27 1.65
C PHE A 172 -37.42 -7.21 0.50
N LEU A 173 -37.45 -6.18 -0.38
CA LEU A 173 -36.63 -6.06 -1.56
C LEU A 173 -36.03 -4.68 -1.66
N LYS A 174 -34.67 -4.60 -1.78
CA LYS A 174 -33.89 -3.38 -1.96
C LYS A 174 -33.08 -3.45 -3.22
N ALA A 175 -32.94 -2.33 -3.91
CA ALA A 175 -31.92 -2.11 -4.92
C ALA A 175 -30.81 -1.24 -4.34
N ASN A 176 -29.58 -1.57 -4.67
CA ASN A 176 -28.39 -0.84 -4.25
C ASN A 176 -27.53 -0.50 -5.45
N MET A 177 -26.98 0.71 -5.44
CA MET A 177 -25.97 1.15 -6.38
C MET A 177 -24.79 1.70 -5.59
N GLN A 178 -23.64 1.06 -5.69
CA GLN A 178 -22.42 1.47 -5.04
C GLN A 178 -21.41 1.95 -6.08
N LEU A 179 -20.91 3.16 -5.89
CA LEU A 179 -19.75 3.67 -6.61
C LEU A 179 -18.54 3.59 -5.68
N SER A 180 -17.37 3.36 -6.25
CA SER A 180 -16.10 3.44 -5.52
C SER A 180 -15.04 4.11 -6.37
N VAL A 181 -14.32 5.03 -5.74
CA VAL A 181 -13.15 5.71 -6.30
C VAL A 181 -12.04 5.60 -5.26
N ASP A 182 -10.90 5.03 -5.65
CA ASP A 182 -9.67 5.04 -4.87
C ASP A 182 -8.53 5.48 -5.77
N ARG A 183 -8.09 6.72 -5.59
CA ARG A 183 -7.02 7.34 -6.36
C ARG A 183 -5.83 7.63 -5.48
N THR A 184 -4.66 7.21 -5.92
CA THR A 184 -3.37 7.50 -5.28
C THR A 184 -2.46 8.19 -6.29
N ASP A 185 -1.99 9.37 -5.92
CA ASP A 185 -0.99 10.15 -6.65
C ASP A 185 0.27 10.20 -5.79
N GLU A 186 1.39 9.69 -6.31
CA GLU A 186 2.68 9.71 -5.64
C GLU A 186 3.68 10.48 -6.47
N MET A 187 4.40 11.39 -5.83
CA MET A 187 5.50 12.13 -6.42
C MET A 187 6.73 11.99 -5.52
N ARG A 188 7.83 11.53 -6.08
CA ARG A 188 9.13 11.42 -5.41
C ARG A 188 10.11 12.36 -6.04
N ASP A 189 10.86 13.07 -5.21
CA ASP A 189 11.86 14.06 -5.53
C ASP A 189 13.19 13.65 -4.89
N VAL A 190 14.21 13.40 -5.70
CA VAL A 190 15.49 12.85 -5.27
C VAL A 190 16.64 13.72 -5.74
N PHE A 191 17.57 14.03 -4.83
CA PHE A 191 18.84 14.66 -5.17
C PHE A 191 19.99 14.11 -4.30
N SER A 192 21.11 13.77 -4.93
CA SER A 192 22.34 13.36 -4.28
C SER A 192 23.45 14.31 -4.70
N PRO A 193 23.95 15.18 -3.80
CA PRO A 193 25.02 16.12 -4.10
C PRO A 193 26.38 15.43 -4.26
N GLU A 194 27.34 16.12 -4.85
CA GLU A 194 28.73 15.62 -5.01
C GLU A 194 29.34 15.19 -3.68
N LYS A 195 29.04 15.88 -2.59
CA LYS A 195 29.47 15.53 -1.23
C LYS A 195 29.00 14.15 -0.77
N ALA A 196 27.89 13.64 -1.30
CA ALA A 196 27.36 12.30 -1.00
C ALA A 196 27.85 11.22 -1.97
N ARG A 197 28.81 11.54 -2.84
CA ARG A 197 29.37 10.63 -3.86
C ARG A 197 30.04 9.41 -3.23
N LEU A 198 29.90 8.27 -3.88
CA LEU A 198 30.67 7.06 -3.57
C LEU A 198 32.08 7.13 -4.18
N ALA A 199 33.07 6.52 -3.52
CA ALA A 199 34.48 6.56 -3.92
C ALA A 199 34.75 6.14 -5.37
N LYS A 200 33.97 5.19 -5.90
CA LYS A 200 34.07 4.69 -7.28
C LYS A 200 32.92 5.09 -8.20
N GLN A 201 32.07 5.99 -7.77
CA GLN A 201 30.99 6.48 -8.61
C GLN A 201 31.54 7.41 -9.67
N ILE A 202 31.21 7.16 -10.95
CA ILE A 202 31.65 7.99 -12.08
C ILE A 202 30.92 9.33 -12.06
N GLN A 203 29.61 9.29 -11.78
CA GLN A 203 28.78 10.49 -11.68
C GLN A 203 29.09 11.25 -10.39
N LYS A 204 29.24 12.57 -10.50
CA LYS A 204 29.52 13.44 -9.36
C LYS A 204 28.30 13.62 -8.46
N ASN A 205 27.18 13.95 -9.05
CA ASN A 205 25.90 14.14 -8.42
C ASN A 205 24.78 13.60 -9.32
N PHE A 206 23.59 13.43 -8.80
CA PHE A 206 22.43 13.06 -9.58
C PHE A 206 21.15 13.59 -8.95
N GLY A 207 20.12 13.77 -9.76
CA GLY A 207 18.80 14.17 -9.28
C GLY A 207 17.70 13.78 -10.24
N GLY A 208 16.50 13.70 -9.73
CA GLY A 208 15.37 13.28 -10.57
C GLY A 208 14.03 13.34 -9.87
N TYR A 209 13.02 13.08 -10.68
CA TYR A 209 11.63 12.99 -10.25
C TYR A 209 11.02 11.68 -10.71
N SER A 210 10.14 11.13 -9.90
CA SER A 210 9.21 10.11 -10.35
C SER A 210 7.79 10.45 -9.93
N SER A 211 6.84 10.12 -10.80
CA SER A 211 5.42 10.30 -10.56
C SER A 211 4.69 9.01 -10.88
N THR A 212 3.83 8.57 -9.98
CA THR A 212 3.00 7.38 -10.15
C THR A 212 1.55 7.72 -9.82
N TYR A 213 0.64 7.40 -10.73
CA TYR A 213 -0.79 7.55 -10.54
C TYR A 213 -1.46 6.20 -10.61
N ASN A 214 -2.25 5.88 -9.58
CA ASN A 214 -3.07 4.68 -9.53
C ASN A 214 -4.52 5.07 -9.31
N ASN A 215 -5.42 4.59 -10.18
CA ASN A 215 -6.84 4.86 -10.09
C ASN A 215 -7.61 3.54 -10.11
N ASN A 216 -8.47 3.36 -9.12
CA ASN A 216 -9.42 2.26 -9.03
C ASN A 216 -10.83 2.84 -9.01
N TYR A 217 -11.65 2.44 -9.98
CA TYR A 217 -13.05 2.79 -10.07
C TYR A 217 -13.88 1.52 -10.03
N GLY A 218 -14.99 1.56 -9.31
CA GLY A 218 -15.94 0.46 -9.24
C GLY A 218 -17.38 0.96 -9.27
N VAL A 219 -18.22 0.24 -9.98
CA VAL A 219 -19.67 0.39 -9.95
C VAL A 219 -20.26 -0.98 -9.68
N GLU A 220 -21.06 -1.09 -8.64
CA GLU A 220 -21.81 -2.32 -8.32
C GLU A 220 -23.29 -1.99 -8.23
N GLU A 221 -24.10 -2.81 -8.87
CA GLU A 221 -25.55 -2.75 -8.80
C GLU A 221 -26.08 -4.11 -8.36
N TYR A 222 -26.86 -4.12 -7.28
CA TYR A 222 -27.37 -5.37 -6.76
C TYR A 222 -28.72 -5.22 -6.08
N LEU A 223 -29.50 -6.31 -6.17
CA LEU A 223 -30.75 -6.48 -5.44
C LEU A 223 -30.50 -7.30 -4.18
N THR A 224 -31.09 -6.89 -3.08
CA THR A 224 -31.08 -7.63 -1.82
C THR A 224 -32.50 -7.97 -1.45
N LEU A 225 -32.79 -9.26 -1.24
CA LEU A 225 -34.03 -9.78 -0.75
C LEU A 225 -33.81 -10.33 0.67
N ASP A 226 -34.66 -9.94 1.61
CA ASP A 226 -34.73 -10.53 2.96
C ASP A 226 -36.22 -10.73 3.33
N LYS A 227 -36.67 -11.98 3.32
CA LYS A 227 -38.06 -12.29 3.53
C LYS A 227 -38.24 -13.50 4.44
N MET A 228 -39.15 -13.37 5.40
CA MET A 228 -39.59 -14.45 6.25
C MET A 228 -40.96 -14.96 5.76
N PHE A 229 -41.10 -16.27 5.62
CA PHE A 229 -42.32 -16.96 5.24
C PHE A 229 -42.78 -17.84 6.40
N GLY A 230 -44.03 -17.69 6.81
CA GLY A 230 -44.65 -18.57 7.81
C GLY A 230 -43.91 -18.66 9.15
N ARG A 231 -43.19 -17.63 9.57
CA ARG A 231 -42.41 -17.51 10.82
C ARG A 231 -41.27 -18.53 10.99
N LYS A 232 -41.09 -19.47 10.06
CA LYS A 232 -40.08 -20.54 10.16
C LYS A 232 -39.03 -20.51 9.05
N HIS A 233 -39.35 -19.89 7.94
CA HIS A 233 -38.50 -19.92 6.74
C HIS A 233 -37.99 -18.52 6.47
N ARG A 234 -36.70 -18.31 6.56
CA ARG A 234 -36.05 -17.05 6.20
C ARG A 234 -35.21 -17.23 4.94
N LEU A 235 -35.46 -16.37 3.96
CA LEU A 235 -34.72 -16.31 2.72
C LEU A 235 -34.02 -14.98 2.63
N ASN A 236 -32.68 -15.00 2.51
CA ASN A 236 -31.85 -13.85 2.19
C ASN A 236 -31.13 -14.13 0.88
N ALA A 237 -31.31 -13.26 -0.09
CA ALA A 237 -30.68 -13.39 -1.40
C ALA A 237 -30.10 -12.06 -1.85
N VAL A 238 -28.97 -12.15 -2.56
CA VAL A 238 -28.34 -11.02 -3.26
C VAL A 238 -28.03 -11.48 -4.68
N VAL A 239 -28.32 -10.64 -5.65
CA VAL A 239 -27.90 -10.82 -7.04
C VAL A 239 -27.45 -9.48 -7.60
N GLY A 240 -26.35 -9.45 -8.31
CA GLY A 240 -25.82 -8.20 -8.81
C GLY A 240 -24.74 -8.35 -9.88
N THR A 241 -24.36 -7.20 -10.38
CA THR A 241 -23.25 -7.03 -11.33
C THR A 241 -22.30 -5.98 -10.79
N GLY A 242 -21.04 -6.05 -11.23
CA GLY A 242 -20.03 -5.06 -10.88
C GLY A 242 -19.06 -4.85 -12.04
N TYR A 243 -18.75 -3.60 -12.31
CA TYR A 243 -17.69 -3.23 -13.24
C TYR A 243 -16.58 -2.52 -12.50
N TYR A 244 -15.34 -2.95 -12.70
CA TYR A 244 -14.17 -2.39 -12.05
C TYR A 244 -13.13 -2.05 -13.09
N LYS A 245 -12.56 -0.85 -12.95
CA LYS A 245 -11.46 -0.37 -13.76
C LYS A 245 -10.31 0.02 -12.87
N THR A 246 -9.17 -0.58 -13.09
CA THR A 246 -7.92 -0.22 -12.42
C THR A 246 -6.93 0.26 -13.49
N SER A 247 -6.37 1.44 -13.31
CA SER A 247 -5.40 2.00 -14.24
C SER A 247 -4.30 2.72 -13.51
N GLY A 248 -3.13 2.77 -14.13
CA GLY A 248 -2.01 3.52 -13.59
C GLY A 248 -1.10 4.01 -14.71
N ASN A 249 -0.32 5.00 -14.38
CA ASN A 249 0.82 5.41 -15.16
C ASN A 249 1.97 5.75 -14.22
N ASN A 250 3.17 5.58 -14.72
CA ASN A 250 4.38 6.04 -14.07
C ASN A 250 5.24 6.80 -15.08
N PHE A 251 5.93 7.78 -14.56
CA PHE A 251 6.96 8.51 -15.27
C PHE A 251 8.11 8.79 -14.33
N SER A 252 9.35 8.62 -14.78
CA SER A 252 10.50 9.05 -14.03
C SER A 252 11.60 9.57 -14.95
N VAL A 253 12.38 10.50 -14.43
CA VAL A 253 13.58 11.05 -15.05
C VAL A 253 14.67 11.18 -14.01
N THR A 254 15.89 10.77 -14.35
CA THR A 254 17.09 10.97 -13.54
C THR A 254 18.21 11.50 -14.41
N ALA A 255 18.75 12.64 -14.01
CA ALA A 255 19.88 13.28 -14.65
C ALA A 255 21.13 13.26 -13.74
N PHE A 256 22.29 13.33 -14.33
CA PHE A 256 23.58 13.18 -13.66
C PHE A 256 24.52 14.33 -14.00
N ASN A 257 25.54 14.53 -13.18
CA ASN A 257 26.63 15.48 -13.43
C ASN A 257 26.15 16.91 -13.63
N PHE A 258 25.34 17.40 -12.67
CA PHE A 258 24.98 18.81 -12.63
C PHE A 258 26.23 19.67 -12.38
N PRO A 259 26.35 20.85 -13.01
CA PRO A 259 27.51 21.73 -12.84
C PRO A 259 27.62 22.31 -11.43
N THR A 260 26.54 22.33 -10.67
CA THR A 260 26.49 22.82 -9.29
C THR A 260 25.41 22.10 -8.48
N ASP A 261 25.67 21.86 -7.20
CA ASP A 261 24.69 21.33 -6.26
C ASP A 261 23.71 22.40 -5.74
N ALA A 262 24.01 23.70 -5.96
CA ALA A 262 23.23 24.81 -5.41
C ALA A 262 21.76 24.86 -5.91
N LEU A 263 21.51 24.36 -7.10
CA LEU A 263 20.19 24.31 -7.69
C LEU A 263 19.49 22.95 -7.50
N GLU A 264 20.17 22.00 -6.88
CA GLU A 264 19.72 20.60 -6.77
C GLU A 264 19.23 20.07 -8.12
N ASN A 265 18.07 19.39 -8.14
CA ASN A 265 17.43 18.87 -9.34
C ASN A 265 16.32 19.77 -9.90
N ASN A 266 16.25 21.04 -9.48
CA ASN A 266 15.19 21.96 -9.94
C ASN A 266 15.26 22.27 -11.44
N TYR A 267 16.43 22.08 -12.06
CA TYR A 267 16.67 22.31 -13.48
C TYR A 267 17.40 21.12 -14.10
N LEU A 268 16.68 20.05 -14.42
CA LEU A 268 17.29 18.82 -14.96
C LEU A 268 18.01 19.05 -16.31
N GLN A 269 17.60 20.05 -17.06
CA GLN A 269 18.17 20.38 -18.37
C GLN A 269 19.60 20.96 -18.33
N ILE A 270 20.10 21.35 -17.14
CA ILE A 270 21.47 21.87 -17.01
C ILE A 270 22.53 20.77 -16.81
N THR A 271 22.11 19.50 -16.81
CA THR A 271 23.06 18.38 -16.76
C THR A 271 24.12 18.50 -17.84
N SER A 272 25.38 18.30 -17.49
CA SER A 272 26.49 18.27 -18.45
C SER A 272 26.55 16.95 -19.26
N ASP A 273 25.76 15.96 -18.87
CA ASP A 273 25.77 14.62 -19.45
C ASP A 273 24.34 14.17 -19.82
N VAL A 274 23.81 14.79 -20.88
CA VAL A 274 22.47 14.48 -21.39
C VAL A 274 22.35 13.02 -21.83
N SER A 275 23.45 12.43 -22.33
CA SER A 275 23.48 11.04 -22.81
C SER A 275 23.26 10.01 -21.71
N GLN A 276 23.55 10.35 -20.45
CA GLN A 276 23.33 9.49 -19.28
C GLN A 276 21.97 9.68 -18.62
N THR A 277 21.18 10.65 -19.09
CA THR A 277 19.85 10.89 -18.51
C THR A 277 18.94 9.68 -18.76
N LEU A 278 18.36 9.15 -17.67
CA LEU A 278 17.50 7.99 -17.69
C LEU A 278 16.03 8.43 -17.68
N TYR A 279 15.26 7.91 -18.62
CA TYR A 279 13.81 8.12 -18.71
C TYR A 279 13.11 6.77 -18.57
N ASN A 280 12.03 6.75 -17.82
CA ASN A 280 11.16 5.59 -17.74
C ASN A 280 9.71 6.06 -17.74
N SER A 281 8.86 5.37 -18.48
CA SER A 281 7.43 5.62 -18.47
C SER A 281 6.67 4.32 -18.69
N GLY A 282 5.52 4.22 -18.10
CA GLY A 282 4.64 3.08 -18.26
C GLY A 282 3.18 3.47 -18.06
N ARG A 283 2.30 2.78 -18.76
CA ARG A 283 0.86 2.93 -18.59
C ARG A 283 0.20 1.56 -18.66
N TRP A 284 -0.75 1.33 -17.76
CA TRP A 284 -1.48 0.09 -17.71
C TRP A 284 -2.95 0.32 -17.34
N GLU A 285 -3.79 -0.58 -17.79
CA GLU A 285 -5.20 -0.58 -17.51
C GLU A 285 -5.72 -2.02 -17.41
N ARG A 286 -6.59 -2.27 -16.45
CA ARG A 286 -7.29 -3.53 -16.26
C ARG A 286 -8.77 -3.26 -16.05
N ASN A 287 -9.60 -4.03 -16.74
CA ASN A 287 -11.04 -3.97 -16.63
C ASN A 287 -11.57 -5.33 -16.17
N LYS A 288 -12.52 -5.32 -15.26
CA LYS A 288 -13.19 -6.52 -14.76
C LYS A 288 -14.70 -6.32 -14.73
N LEU A 289 -15.43 -7.28 -15.29
CA LEU A 289 -16.88 -7.38 -15.21
C LEU A 289 -17.22 -8.61 -14.37
N SER A 290 -18.10 -8.43 -13.40
CA SER A 290 -18.47 -9.47 -12.44
C SER A 290 -19.98 -9.64 -12.38
N PHE A 291 -20.44 -10.88 -12.33
CA PHE A 291 -21.82 -11.25 -11.98
C PHE A 291 -21.74 -12.08 -10.69
N PHE A 292 -22.55 -11.74 -9.72
CA PHE A 292 -22.52 -12.43 -8.44
C PHE A 292 -23.90 -12.67 -7.86
N GLY A 293 -24.00 -13.73 -7.07
CA GLY A 293 -25.19 -14.07 -6.34
C GLY A 293 -24.89 -14.80 -5.04
N ARG A 294 -25.74 -14.61 -4.08
CA ARG A 294 -25.73 -15.33 -2.81
C ARG A 294 -27.15 -15.65 -2.39
N LEU A 295 -27.38 -16.86 -1.97
CA LEU A 295 -28.63 -17.32 -1.40
C LEU A 295 -28.34 -17.93 -0.04
N ASN A 296 -29.06 -17.48 1.00
CA ASN A 296 -29.07 -18.10 2.31
C ASN A 296 -30.54 -18.43 2.66
N TYR A 297 -30.78 -19.68 2.97
CA TYR A 297 -32.06 -20.14 3.45
C TYR A 297 -31.90 -20.71 4.86
N SER A 298 -32.74 -20.23 5.81
CA SER A 298 -32.76 -20.73 7.17
C SER A 298 -34.15 -21.27 7.51
N TYR A 299 -34.17 -22.45 8.11
CA TYR A 299 -35.39 -23.06 8.65
C TYR A 299 -35.31 -23.07 10.17
N MET A 300 -36.30 -22.39 10.80
CA MET A 300 -36.45 -22.25 12.26
C MET A 300 -35.22 -21.71 12.96
N ASP A 301 -34.34 -20.97 12.26
CA ASP A 301 -33.01 -20.50 12.70
C ASP A 301 -32.06 -21.63 13.15
N ARG A 302 -32.44 -22.91 12.94
CA ARG A 302 -31.66 -24.09 13.27
C ARG A 302 -30.82 -24.58 12.11
N TYR A 303 -31.42 -24.70 10.95
CA TYR A 303 -30.75 -25.21 9.74
C TYR A 303 -30.59 -24.09 8.76
N THR A 304 -29.35 -23.86 8.31
CA THR A 304 -29.09 -22.85 7.30
C THR A 304 -28.31 -23.48 6.15
N ILE A 305 -28.73 -23.24 4.93
CA ILE A 305 -28.02 -23.60 3.71
C ILE A 305 -27.69 -22.32 2.98
N GLY A 306 -26.43 -22.18 2.57
CA GLY A 306 -25.92 -21.06 1.78
C GLY A 306 -25.39 -21.53 0.44
N ALA A 307 -25.69 -20.80 -0.61
CA ALA A 307 -25.06 -20.94 -1.91
C ALA A 307 -24.51 -19.58 -2.36
N THR A 308 -23.31 -19.58 -2.90
CA THR A 308 -22.68 -18.40 -3.50
C THR A 308 -22.27 -18.73 -4.91
N PHE A 309 -22.29 -17.72 -5.73
CA PHE A 309 -21.92 -17.81 -7.12
C PHE A 309 -21.24 -16.50 -7.51
N ARG A 310 -20.11 -16.60 -8.19
CA ARG A 310 -19.44 -15.47 -8.80
C ARG A 310 -18.87 -15.87 -10.15
N ASN A 311 -19.05 -15.02 -11.14
CA ASN A 311 -18.46 -15.16 -12.47
C ASN A 311 -17.75 -13.85 -12.79
N ASP A 312 -16.43 -13.90 -12.91
CA ASP A 312 -15.57 -12.74 -13.15
C ASP A 312 -14.91 -12.84 -14.53
N GLY A 313 -15.10 -11.82 -15.35
CA GLY A 313 -14.42 -11.64 -16.62
C GLY A 313 -13.36 -10.55 -16.50
N SER A 314 -12.09 -10.88 -16.72
CA SER A 314 -10.96 -9.95 -16.61
C SER A 314 -10.25 -9.74 -17.93
N SER A 315 -9.88 -8.49 -18.21
CA SER A 315 -9.13 -8.10 -19.43
C SER A 315 -7.69 -8.59 -19.45
N VAL A 316 -7.15 -9.06 -18.31
CA VAL A 316 -5.76 -9.55 -18.24
C VAL A 316 -5.56 -10.92 -18.84
N PHE A 317 -6.64 -11.68 -19.06
CA PHE A 317 -6.57 -13.02 -19.63
C PHE A 317 -6.81 -12.99 -21.13
N ALA A 318 -6.25 -13.98 -21.83
CA ALA A 318 -6.36 -14.14 -23.28
C ALA A 318 -7.82 -14.30 -23.72
N GLU A 319 -8.06 -14.04 -25.00
CA GLU A 319 -9.35 -14.29 -25.64
C GLU A 319 -9.81 -15.73 -25.40
N ASN A 320 -11.08 -15.95 -25.12
CA ASN A 320 -11.69 -17.23 -24.72
C ASN A 320 -11.35 -17.78 -23.32
N HIS A 321 -10.47 -17.11 -22.53
CA HIS A 321 -10.12 -17.50 -21.16
C HIS A 321 -10.38 -16.39 -20.14
N LYS A 322 -11.14 -15.37 -20.52
CA LYS A 322 -11.38 -14.17 -19.67
C LYS A 322 -12.27 -14.45 -18.47
N TRP A 323 -13.11 -15.49 -18.53
CA TRP A 323 -14.16 -15.73 -17.53
C TRP A 323 -13.81 -16.87 -16.59
N GLY A 324 -13.93 -16.63 -15.29
CA GLY A 324 -13.79 -17.62 -14.24
C GLY A 324 -15.07 -17.78 -13.41
N TRP A 325 -15.40 -19.00 -13.04
CA TRP A 325 -16.55 -19.36 -12.25
C TRP A 325 -16.15 -19.80 -10.84
N PHE A 326 -16.76 -19.18 -9.83
CA PHE A 326 -16.41 -19.38 -8.42
C PHE A 326 -17.67 -19.73 -7.61
N PRO A 327 -18.16 -20.97 -7.71
CA PRO A 327 -19.28 -21.44 -6.88
C PRO A 327 -18.82 -21.76 -5.47
N GLY A 328 -19.74 -21.65 -4.51
CA GLY A 328 -19.56 -22.08 -3.13
C GLY A 328 -20.87 -22.53 -2.52
N VAL A 329 -20.80 -23.54 -1.65
CA VAL A 329 -21.94 -24.01 -0.87
C VAL A 329 -21.56 -24.15 0.59
N SER A 330 -22.53 -23.94 1.48
CA SER A 330 -22.34 -24.08 2.93
C SER A 330 -23.61 -24.57 3.61
N ALA A 331 -23.43 -25.27 4.71
CA ALA A 331 -24.50 -25.68 5.59
C ALA A 331 -24.16 -25.36 7.05
N ALA A 332 -25.15 -25.04 7.84
CA ALA A 332 -25.00 -24.83 9.27
C ALA A 332 -26.17 -25.42 10.04
N TRP A 333 -25.86 -26.02 11.19
CA TRP A 333 -26.83 -26.57 12.12
C TRP A 333 -26.59 -26.00 13.51
N THR A 334 -27.61 -25.27 14.03
CA THR A 334 -27.59 -24.74 15.39
C THR A 334 -28.12 -25.81 16.34
N ILE A 335 -27.24 -26.65 16.84
CA ILE A 335 -27.55 -27.84 17.65
C ILE A 335 -28.18 -27.42 18.97
N SER A 336 -27.72 -26.29 19.55
CA SER A 336 -28.29 -25.79 20.83
C SER A 336 -29.77 -25.45 20.80
N GLU A 337 -30.36 -25.22 19.60
CA GLU A 337 -31.78 -24.94 19.42
C GLU A 337 -32.63 -26.22 19.27
N GLU A 338 -32.03 -27.39 19.33
CA GLU A 338 -32.72 -28.65 19.20
C GLU A 338 -33.40 -29.08 20.52
N ASN A 339 -34.51 -29.80 20.39
CA ASN A 339 -35.29 -30.22 21.55
C ASN A 339 -34.47 -31.08 22.52
N PHE A 340 -33.52 -31.91 22.03
CA PHE A 340 -32.69 -32.77 22.86
C PHE A 340 -31.62 -31.99 23.65
N MET A 341 -31.33 -30.77 23.24
CA MET A 341 -30.39 -29.88 23.94
C MET A 341 -31.01 -29.01 25.05
N LYS A 342 -32.32 -28.95 25.14
CA LYS A 342 -33.01 -28.08 26.12
C LYS A 342 -32.62 -28.32 27.56
N ASN A 343 -32.24 -29.55 27.90
CA ASN A 343 -31.80 -29.91 29.26
C ASN A 343 -30.30 -29.71 29.52
N ALA A 344 -29.52 -29.40 28.47
CA ALA A 344 -28.10 -29.14 28.57
C ALA A 344 -27.83 -27.66 28.93
N THR A 345 -28.23 -27.24 30.13
CA THR A 345 -28.16 -25.82 30.57
C THR A 345 -26.74 -25.24 30.66
N TRP A 346 -25.74 -26.09 30.60
CA TRP A 346 -24.33 -25.71 30.54
C TRP A 346 -23.85 -25.31 29.14
N VAL A 347 -24.65 -25.58 28.07
CA VAL A 347 -24.35 -25.18 26.69
C VAL A 347 -25.23 -24.03 26.28
N ASN A 348 -24.72 -22.81 26.24
CA ASN A 348 -25.48 -21.63 25.81
C ASN A 348 -25.66 -21.57 24.29
N PHE A 349 -24.68 -21.99 23.54
CA PHE A 349 -24.71 -21.96 22.07
C PHE A 349 -23.77 -23.01 21.45
N LEU A 350 -24.31 -23.85 20.60
CA LEU A 350 -23.57 -24.86 19.85
C LEU A 350 -24.02 -24.84 18.38
N LYS A 351 -23.13 -24.56 17.46
CA LYS A 351 -23.41 -24.51 16.02
C LYS A 351 -22.30 -25.23 15.22
N LEU A 352 -22.70 -26.19 14.44
CA LEU A 352 -21.82 -26.85 13.45
C LEU A 352 -21.96 -26.13 12.10
N ARG A 353 -20.81 -25.93 11.41
CA ARG A 353 -20.77 -25.31 10.07
C ARG A 353 -19.82 -26.08 9.18
N ALA A 354 -20.21 -26.25 7.92
CA ALA A 354 -19.36 -26.80 6.88
C ALA A 354 -19.57 -26.03 5.58
N GLY A 355 -18.53 -25.90 4.78
CA GLY A 355 -18.64 -25.22 3.49
C GLY A 355 -17.47 -25.60 2.58
N VAL A 356 -17.72 -25.53 1.30
CA VAL A 356 -16.73 -25.71 0.23
C VAL A 356 -17.00 -24.67 -0.86
N GLY A 357 -15.94 -24.17 -1.48
CA GLY A 357 -16.05 -23.22 -2.56
C GLY A 357 -14.75 -23.09 -3.34
N THR A 358 -14.83 -22.46 -4.49
CA THR A 358 -13.69 -22.13 -5.33
C THR A 358 -13.44 -20.63 -5.29
N SER A 359 -12.16 -20.24 -5.39
CA SER A 359 -11.74 -18.85 -5.48
C SER A 359 -10.72 -18.69 -6.60
N GLY A 360 -10.67 -17.52 -7.21
CA GLY A 360 -9.69 -17.17 -8.24
C GLY A 360 -8.77 -16.05 -7.79
N ASN A 361 -7.59 -16.00 -8.38
CA ASN A 361 -6.64 -14.90 -8.20
C ASN A 361 -6.12 -14.43 -9.56
N GLU A 362 -6.38 -13.19 -9.90
CA GLU A 362 -5.87 -12.53 -11.12
C GLU A 362 -4.53 -11.82 -10.91
N SER A 363 -4.06 -11.72 -9.64
CA SER A 363 -2.85 -10.97 -9.27
C SER A 363 -1.57 -11.80 -9.29
N ILE A 364 -1.64 -13.10 -9.63
CA ILE A 364 -0.48 -14.02 -9.64
C ILE A 364 0.61 -13.54 -10.61
N LEU A 365 0.28 -12.68 -11.51
CA LEU A 365 1.09 -12.34 -12.65
C LEU A 365 1.50 -10.86 -12.51
N THR A 366 2.57 -10.64 -11.72
CA THR A 366 3.23 -9.35 -11.58
C THR A 366 4.03 -9.04 -12.84
N GLY A 367 3.47 -8.31 -13.80
CA GLY A 367 4.30 -7.73 -14.86
C GLY A 367 3.80 -7.76 -16.27
N GLY A 368 2.59 -8.18 -16.57
CA GLY A 368 2.15 -8.12 -17.97
C GLY A 368 0.67 -8.40 -18.20
N ASN A 369 0.14 -7.81 -19.23
CA ASN A 369 -1.10 -8.27 -19.83
C ASN A 369 -0.80 -9.55 -20.62
N TYR A 370 -1.21 -10.72 -20.12
CA TYR A 370 -1.01 -12.01 -20.81
C TYR A 370 -1.88 -12.15 -22.06
N SER A 371 -2.70 -11.17 -22.35
CA SER A 371 -3.46 -11.08 -23.60
C SER A 371 -2.68 -10.47 -24.76
N LEU A 372 -1.49 -9.90 -24.50
CA LEU A 372 -0.67 -9.22 -25.49
C LEU A 372 0.66 -9.95 -25.67
N THR A 373 1.03 -10.25 -26.92
CA THR A 373 2.39 -10.66 -27.25
C THR A 373 3.31 -9.48 -26.99
N THR A 374 4.19 -9.57 -25.99
CA THR A 374 5.21 -8.55 -25.78
C THR A 374 6.39 -8.84 -26.69
N TYR A 375 6.70 -7.92 -27.58
CA TYR A 375 7.98 -7.93 -28.27
C TYR A 375 9.03 -7.35 -27.31
N GLY A 376 9.99 -8.18 -26.94
CA GLY A 376 11.19 -7.70 -26.24
C GLY A 376 12.02 -6.85 -27.21
N THR A 377 12.39 -5.65 -26.76
CA THR A 377 13.41 -4.80 -27.40
C THR A 377 14.77 -5.07 -26.77
#